data_036306bdba5ae729eebde425a06f3c56
#
_entry.id   036306bdba5ae729eebde425a06f3c56
#
_cell.length_a   1.000
_cell.length_b   1.000
_cell.length_c   1.000
_cell.angle_alpha   90.00
_cell.angle_beta   90.00
_cell.angle_gamma   90.00
#
_symmetry.space_group_name_H-M   'P 1'
#
loop_
_entity.id
_entity.type
_entity.pdbx_description
1 polymer ?
#
loop_
_entity_poly.entity_id
_entity_poly.type
_entity_poly.pdbx_seq_one_letter_code
_entity_poly.pdbx_strand_id
1 'polypeptide(L)'
;MENERRIITLLITAILSSIIMSCSGLGTSTEFQAQPNPSPACKSAAFDKSALIFESLLICGTNGVSADKLAHAANVAAEWLDNNEDGQVDEPRLLEAFTQSNPVVLMSANGMGIGSGSIIDAFEGHMLQDLWASETNPGGDSRDASQEEIHHIIVNAGWQRAFPDIFSEIASDNSILYQAWKLADTNAQYVYNDPTCNDSCKVTEFVYLATAAYMESGAEKDLASDEMRLKTRVALNENIPAITQIFEASDYVYPTNHWPDGNYPHQNNITFFGRK
;
A
#
# COMPACT_ATOMS: atom_id res chain seq x y z
N MET A 1 -71.60 49.02 -17.01
CA MET A 1 -70.47 48.82 -16.09
C MET A 1 -69.84 47.49 -16.46
N GLU A 2 -69.01 47.53 -17.51
CA GLU A 2 -68.41 46.37 -18.09
C GLU A 2 -66.93 46.33 -17.70
N ASN A 3 -66.52 45.18 -17.16
CA ASN A 3 -65.16 44.89 -16.79
C ASN A 3 -64.46 44.11 -17.92
N GLU A 4 -63.62 44.78 -18.67
CA GLU A 4 -62.75 44.14 -19.67
C GLU A 4 -61.59 43.38 -18.97
N ARG A 5 -61.62 42.07 -19.15
CA ARG A 5 -60.46 41.22 -18.78
C ARG A 5 -59.49 41.13 -19.97
N ARG A 6 -58.35 41.73 -19.85
CA ARG A 6 -57.24 41.56 -20.77
C ARG A 6 -56.56 40.21 -20.50
N ILE A 7 -56.59 39.34 -21.46
CA ILE A 7 -55.88 38.05 -21.49
C ILE A 7 -54.44 38.38 -22.01
N ILE A 8 -53.46 38.22 -21.17
CA ILE A 8 -52.05 38.29 -21.60
C ILE A 8 -51.63 36.86 -21.96
N THR A 9 -51.41 36.62 -23.26
CA THR A 9 -50.87 35.38 -23.80
C THR A 9 -49.35 35.40 -23.62
N LEU A 10 -48.82 34.62 -22.69
CA LEU A 10 -47.39 34.37 -22.59
C LEU A 10 -47.01 33.26 -23.58
N LEU A 11 -46.24 33.60 -24.62
CA LEU A 11 -45.51 32.64 -25.42
C LEU A 11 -44.33 32.10 -24.65
N ILE A 12 -44.40 30.84 -24.25
CA ILE A 12 -43.26 30.11 -23.68
C ILE A 12 -42.54 29.42 -24.86
N THR A 13 -41.43 30.03 -25.29
CA THR A 13 -40.47 29.40 -26.21
C THR A 13 -39.68 28.33 -25.42
N ALA A 14 -40.00 27.07 -25.64
CA ALA A 14 -39.23 25.95 -25.11
C ALA A 14 -37.95 25.80 -25.95
N ILE A 15 -36.82 26.22 -25.37
CA ILE A 15 -35.48 25.89 -25.89
C ILE A 15 -35.17 24.44 -25.43
N LEU A 16 -35.27 23.48 -26.36
CA LEU A 16 -34.75 22.14 -26.18
C LEU A 16 -33.22 22.22 -26.23
N SER A 17 -32.58 22.32 -25.08
CA SER A 17 -31.14 22.05 -24.96
C SER A 17 -30.92 20.55 -24.99
N SER A 18 -30.45 20.05 -26.13
CA SER A 18 -29.98 18.68 -26.27
C SER A 18 -28.72 18.52 -25.42
N ILE A 19 -28.86 17.91 -24.24
CA ILE A 19 -27.71 17.44 -23.45
C ILE A 19 -27.16 16.22 -24.17
N ILE A 20 -26.10 16.41 -24.94
CA ILE A 20 -25.27 15.32 -25.44
C ILE A 20 -24.53 14.79 -24.23
N MET A 21 -25.05 13.70 -23.66
CA MET A 21 -24.37 12.92 -22.64
C MET A 21 -23.26 12.13 -23.33
N SER A 22 -22.08 12.73 -23.46
CA SER A 22 -20.87 12.02 -23.84
C SER A 22 -20.55 11.02 -22.73
N CYS A 23 -20.87 9.74 -22.95
CA CYS A 23 -20.22 8.67 -22.25
C CYS A 23 -18.74 8.66 -22.64
N SER A 24 -17.92 9.46 -21.96
CA SER A 24 -16.48 9.25 -21.93
C SER A 24 -16.26 7.99 -21.11
N GLY A 25 -15.84 6.92 -21.79
CA GLY A 25 -15.35 5.72 -21.12
C GLY A 25 -14.30 6.14 -20.10
N LEU A 26 -14.48 5.70 -18.88
CA LEU A 26 -13.42 5.73 -17.85
C LEU A 26 -12.27 4.83 -18.33
N GLY A 27 -11.41 5.39 -19.17
CA GLY A 27 -10.05 4.90 -19.30
C GLY A 27 -9.33 5.36 -18.05
N THR A 28 -8.89 4.43 -17.24
CA THR A 28 -7.98 4.66 -16.11
C THR A 28 -6.64 5.13 -16.68
N SER A 29 -6.54 6.39 -17.08
CA SER A 29 -5.25 6.99 -17.39
C SER A 29 -4.67 7.50 -16.09
N THR A 30 -3.60 6.86 -15.63
CA THR A 30 -2.73 7.38 -14.59
C THR A 30 -2.21 8.74 -15.05
N GLU A 31 -2.88 9.82 -14.63
CA GLU A 31 -2.55 11.17 -15.06
C GLU A 31 -1.55 11.78 -14.08
N PHE A 32 -0.28 11.84 -14.49
CA PHE A 32 0.75 12.55 -13.74
C PHE A 32 0.48 14.05 -13.82
N GLN A 33 0.38 14.71 -12.68
CA GLN A 33 0.29 16.16 -12.63
C GLN A 33 1.59 16.77 -13.17
N ALA A 34 1.46 17.81 -14.00
CA ALA A 34 2.60 18.58 -14.51
C ALA A 34 3.15 19.49 -13.40
N GLN A 35 3.84 18.90 -12.43
CA GLN A 35 4.54 19.62 -11.36
C GLN A 35 6.04 19.61 -11.64
N PRO A 36 6.78 20.67 -11.22
CA PRO A 36 8.23 20.62 -11.29
C PRO A 36 8.75 19.44 -10.46
N ASN A 37 9.62 18.71 -11.05
CA ASN A 37 10.17 17.48 -10.49
C ASN A 37 11.57 17.72 -9.92
N PRO A 38 11.97 17.10 -8.80
CA PRO A 38 11.21 16.11 -8.03
C PRO A 38 10.07 16.71 -7.20
N SER A 39 9.08 15.89 -6.82
CA SER A 39 8.14 16.29 -5.75
C SER A 39 8.96 16.86 -4.58
N PRO A 40 8.55 18.00 -3.97
CA PRO A 40 9.26 18.58 -2.82
C PRO A 40 9.48 17.60 -1.67
N ALA A 41 8.69 16.53 -1.61
CA ALA A 41 8.79 15.47 -0.61
C ALA A 41 9.86 14.42 -0.95
N CYS A 42 10.20 14.20 -2.24
CA CYS A 42 11.33 13.35 -2.64
C CYS A 42 12.62 14.14 -2.61
N LYS A 43 13.29 14.16 -1.47
CA LYS A 43 14.39 15.09 -1.09
C LYS A 43 15.72 14.89 -1.83
N SER A 44 15.78 14.07 -2.87
CA SER A 44 17.00 13.85 -3.66
C SER A 44 16.74 14.07 -5.14
N ALA A 45 17.72 14.66 -5.85
CA ALA A 45 17.70 14.84 -7.30
C ALA A 45 17.75 13.51 -8.10
N ALA A 46 17.97 12.37 -7.41
CA ALA A 46 17.91 11.05 -8.02
C ALA A 46 16.49 10.64 -8.43
N PHE A 47 15.46 11.23 -7.79
CA PHE A 47 14.07 10.92 -8.06
C PHE A 47 13.46 11.93 -9.02
N ASP A 48 12.77 11.46 -10.04
CA ASP A 48 12.14 12.29 -11.07
C ASP A 48 10.62 12.12 -11.15
N LYS A 49 10.06 11.23 -10.36
CA LYS A 49 8.63 11.01 -10.21
C LYS A 49 8.28 10.53 -8.81
N SER A 50 7.03 10.68 -8.41
CA SER A 50 6.54 10.17 -7.14
C SER A 50 5.04 9.95 -7.15
N ALA A 51 4.56 9.16 -6.20
CA ALA A 51 3.17 8.98 -5.87
C ALA A 51 2.97 9.24 -4.36
N LEU A 52 1.91 9.96 -4.02
CA LEU A 52 1.49 10.20 -2.64
C LEU A 52 0.12 9.55 -2.43
N ILE A 53 0.06 8.58 -1.55
CA ILE A 53 -1.11 7.74 -1.28
C ILE A 53 -1.76 8.20 0.02
N PHE A 54 -3.08 8.48 -0.02
CA PHE A 54 -3.86 9.01 1.10
C PHE A 54 -3.17 10.18 1.82
N GLU A 55 -2.48 11.03 1.04
CA GLU A 55 -1.70 12.19 1.54
C GLU A 55 -0.66 11.84 2.62
N SER A 56 -0.30 10.58 2.80
CA SER A 56 0.48 10.10 3.95
C SER A 56 1.65 9.19 3.60
N LEU A 57 1.50 8.23 2.68
CA LEU A 57 2.59 7.35 2.26
C LEU A 57 3.15 7.81 0.92
N LEU A 58 4.47 8.00 0.85
CA LEU A 58 5.16 8.51 -0.32
C LEU A 58 5.97 7.41 -1.01
N ILE A 59 5.87 7.32 -2.34
CA ILE A 59 6.76 6.50 -3.17
C ILE A 59 7.57 7.45 -4.07
N CYS A 60 8.91 7.41 -3.97
CA CYS A 60 9.82 8.21 -4.78
C CYS A 60 10.50 7.33 -5.82
N GLY A 61 10.24 7.55 -7.11
CA GLY A 61 10.80 6.80 -8.22
C GLY A 61 11.97 7.50 -8.90
N THR A 62 13.09 6.78 -9.13
CA THR A 62 14.20 7.26 -9.94
C THR A 62 13.81 7.29 -11.44
N ASN A 63 14.65 7.92 -12.28
CA ASN A 63 14.40 8.03 -13.72
C ASN A 63 14.31 6.66 -14.44
N GLY A 64 14.92 5.62 -13.86
CA GLY A 64 14.84 4.25 -14.39
C GLY A 64 13.52 3.51 -14.07
N VAL A 65 12.66 4.09 -13.24
CA VAL A 65 11.34 3.53 -12.92
C VAL A 65 10.34 4.02 -13.96
N SER A 66 9.60 3.12 -14.60
CA SER A 66 8.51 3.52 -15.51
C SER A 66 7.30 4.05 -14.73
N ALA A 67 6.48 4.88 -15.39
CA ALA A 67 5.25 5.40 -14.81
C ALA A 67 4.30 4.26 -14.39
N ASP A 68 4.19 3.20 -15.21
CA ASP A 68 3.31 2.07 -14.92
C ASP A 68 3.75 1.28 -13.69
N LYS A 69 5.05 1.11 -13.47
CA LYS A 69 5.58 0.43 -12.28
C LYS A 69 5.32 1.26 -11.00
N LEU A 70 5.52 2.57 -11.09
CA LEU A 70 5.20 3.47 -9.99
C LEU A 70 3.69 3.48 -9.68
N ALA A 71 2.86 3.53 -10.72
CA ALA A 71 1.40 3.49 -10.56
C ALA A 71 0.93 2.18 -9.94
N HIS A 72 1.48 1.05 -10.39
CA HIS A 72 1.17 -0.25 -9.81
C HIS A 72 1.52 -0.31 -8.32
N ALA A 73 2.74 0.08 -7.94
CA ALA A 73 3.16 0.13 -6.54
C ALA A 73 2.26 1.07 -5.70
N ALA A 74 1.84 2.22 -6.27
CA ALA A 74 0.93 3.14 -5.59
C ALA A 74 -0.47 2.55 -5.38
N ASN A 75 -0.98 1.79 -6.36
CA ASN A 75 -2.26 1.08 -6.23
C ASN A 75 -2.17 -0.01 -5.15
N VAL A 76 -1.09 -0.83 -5.15
CA VAL A 76 -0.84 -1.83 -4.10
C VAL A 76 -0.82 -1.19 -2.71
N ALA A 77 -0.19 -0.01 -2.58
CA ALA A 77 -0.17 0.71 -1.30
C ALA A 77 -1.57 1.19 -0.88
N ALA A 78 -2.38 1.63 -1.83
CA ALA A 78 -3.75 2.04 -1.55
C ALA A 78 -4.62 0.84 -1.16
N GLU A 79 -4.48 -0.31 -1.82
CA GLU A 79 -5.19 -1.57 -1.49
C GLU A 79 -4.82 -2.13 -0.10
N TRP A 80 -3.57 -1.95 0.36
CA TRP A 80 -3.18 -2.32 1.72
C TRP A 80 -3.78 -1.39 2.78
N LEU A 81 -4.06 -0.12 2.46
CA LEU A 81 -4.61 0.87 3.39
C LEU A 81 -6.14 0.91 3.37
N ASP A 82 -6.75 0.66 2.22
CA ASP A 82 -8.19 0.57 1.95
C ASP A 82 -8.46 -0.81 1.33
N ASN A 83 -8.43 -1.83 2.17
CA ASN A 83 -8.45 -3.23 1.74
C ASN A 83 -9.86 -3.75 1.43
N ASN A 84 -10.89 -2.97 1.78
CA ASN A 84 -12.27 -3.22 1.39
C ASN A 84 -12.68 -2.43 0.12
N GLU A 85 -11.79 -1.55 -0.37
CA GLU A 85 -11.94 -0.73 -1.57
C GLU A 85 -13.19 0.18 -1.55
N ASP A 86 -13.51 0.77 -0.40
CA ASP A 86 -14.62 1.72 -0.28
C ASP A 86 -14.20 3.19 -0.50
N GLY A 87 -12.90 3.46 -0.69
CA GLY A 87 -12.31 4.77 -0.91
C GLY A 87 -11.85 5.46 0.37
N GLN A 88 -11.86 4.78 1.51
CA GLN A 88 -11.42 5.26 2.80
C GLN A 88 -10.38 4.31 3.42
N VAL A 89 -9.48 4.85 4.22
CA VAL A 89 -8.53 4.00 4.96
C VAL A 89 -9.27 3.20 6.01
N ASP A 90 -9.13 1.86 5.98
CA ASP A 90 -9.82 0.93 6.90
C ASP A 90 -9.43 1.16 8.36
N GLU A 91 -8.16 1.52 8.63
CA GLU A 91 -7.65 1.80 9.97
C GLU A 91 -7.04 3.23 10.03
N PRO A 92 -7.82 4.25 10.36
CA PRO A 92 -7.36 5.65 10.33
C PRO A 92 -6.19 5.96 11.27
N ARG A 93 -5.97 5.16 12.34
CA ARG A 93 -4.82 5.33 13.26
C ARG A 93 -3.47 5.10 12.58
N LEU A 94 -3.44 4.40 11.43
CA LEU A 94 -2.23 4.28 10.62
C LEU A 94 -1.81 5.63 10.03
N LEU A 95 -2.76 6.46 9.58
CA LEU A 95 -2.45 7.79 9.06
C LEU A 95 -1.85 8.68 10.13
N GLU A 96 -2.33 8.60 11.37
CA GLU A 96 -1.74 9.31 12.51
C GLU A 96 -0.31 8.81 12.79
N ALA A 97 -0.09 7.50 12.79
CA ALA A 97 1.25 6.91 12.93
C ALA A 97 2.20 7.35 11.81
N PHE A 98 1.71 7.47 10.58
CA PHE A 98 2.49 7.95 9.43
C PHE A 98 2.92 9.40 9.56
N THR A 99 2.17 10.27 10.25
CA THR A 99 2.61 11.65 10.51
C THR A 99 3.86 11.70 11.40
N GLN A 100 4.11 10.67 12.18
CA GLN A 100 5.27 10.57 13.08
C GLN A 100 6.45 9.84 12.42
N SER A 101 6.17 8.84 11.59
CA SER A 101 7.17 7.98 10.94
C SER A 101 7.62 8.47 9.57
N ASN A 102 6.80 9.30 8.91
CA ASN A 102 7.03 9.81 7.55
C ASN A 102 7.46 8.70 6.58
N PRO A 103 6.61 7.69 6.28
CA PRO A 103 6.99 6.54 5.48
C PRO A 103 7.29 6.91 4.04
N VAL A 104 8.42 6.42 3.50
CA VAL A 104 8.84 6.63 2.12
C VAL A 104 9.35 5.33 1.52
N VAL A 105 8.76 4.93 0.40
CA VAL A 105 9.32 3.87 -0.45
C VAL A 105 10.26 4.50 -1.47
N LEU A 106 11.51 4.03 -1.49
CA LEU A 106 12.53 4.46 -2.44
C LEU A 106 12.57 3.47 -3.60
N MET A 107 11.96 3.83 -4.74
CA MET A 107 11.84 2.95 -5.89
C MET A 107 12.92 3.22 -6.92
N SER A 108 13.68 2.19 -7.28
CA SER A 108 14.73 2.23 -8.30
C SER A 108 14.54 1.14 -9.36
N ALA A 109 15.28 1.19 -10.46
CA ALA A 109 15.13 0.19 -11.52
C ALA A 109 15.49 -1.23 -11.04
N ASN A 110 16.69 -1.38 -10.39
CA ASN A 110 17.24 -2.66 -9.96
C ASN A 110 18.01 -2.52 -8.64
N GLY A 111 17.47 -1.82 -7.67
CA GLY A 111 18.12 -1.52 -6.39
C GLY A 111 18.87 -0.18 -6.38
N MET A 112 19.01 0.40 -5.19
CA MET A 112 19.63 1.72 -5.00
C MET A 112 21.15 1.71 -5.19
N GLY A 113 21.79 0.55 -5.12
CA GLY A 113 23.21 0.36 -5.35
C GLY A 113 24.14 0.92 -4.26
N ILE A 114 25.44 0.66 -4.44
CA ILE A 114 26.49 1.22 -3.57
C ILE A 114 26.63 2.71 -3.90
N GLY A 115 26.45 3.59 -2.92
CA GLY A 115 26.45 5.06 -3.09
C GLY A 115 25.10 5.70 -2.74
N SER A 116 24.12 4.89 -2.38
CA SER A 116 22.81 5.36 -1.89
C SER A 116 22.87 6.08 -0.54
N GLY A 117 23.99 6.05 0.19
CA GLY A 117 24.15 6.70 1.50
C GLY A 117 23.67 8.15 1.50
N SER A 118 24.12 8.97 0.53
CA SER A 118 23.67 10.36 0.41
C SER A 118 22.18 10.52 0.10
N ILE A 119 21.57 9.52 -0.52
CA ILE A 119 20.12 9.50 -0.75
C ILE A 119 19.42 9.18 0.55
N ILE A 120 19.85 8.15 1.28
CA ILE A 120 19.31 7.75 2.57
C ILE A 120 19.44 8.91 3.58
N ASP A 121 20.61 9.56 3.63
CA ASP A 121 20.87 10.71 4.50
C ASP A 121 19.90 11.89 4.22
N ALA A 122 19.46 12.06 2.97
CA ALA A 122 18.49 13.09 2.62
C ALA A 122 17.09 12.85 3.23
N PHE A 123 16.81 11.62 3.67
CA PHE A 123 15.55 11.23 4.30
C PHE A 123 15.73 10.96 5.81
N GLU A 124 16.68 11.59 6.46
CA GLU A 124 16.83 11.48 7.92
C GLU A 124 15.48 11.75 8.63
N GLY A 125 15.11 10.90 9.57
CA GLY A 125 13.82 10.97 10.29
C GLY A 125 12.63 10.38 9.54
N HIS A 126 12.85 9.70 8.41
CA HIS A 126 11.82 8.95 7.68
C HIS A 126 11.99 7.45 7.91
N MET A 127 10.88 6.73 7.92
CA MET A 127 10.90 5.28 7.76
C MET A 127 11.04 4.97 6.26
N LEU A 128 12.04 4.16 5.90
CA LEU A 128 12.38 3.89 4.50
C LEU A 128 12.19 2.42 4.16
N GLN A 129 11.73 2.17 2.93
CA GLN A 129 11.69 0.85 2.31
C GLN A 129 12.26 0.95 0.89
N ASP A 130 13.11 0.00 0.48
CA ASP A 130 13.58 -0.12 -0.91
C ASP A 130 12.57 -0.96 -1.73
N LEU A 131 12.38 -0.60 -2.99
CA LEU A 131 11.55 -1.36 -3.93
C LEU A 131 12.17 -1.32 -5.33
N TRP A 132 12.28 -2.49 -5.97
CA TRP A 132 12.82 -2.58 -7.31
C TRP A 132 11.73 -2.66 -8.37
N ALA A 133 11.80 -1.77 -9.35
CA ALA A 133 10.84 -1.76 -10.45
C ALA A 133 10.88 -3.04 -11.28
N SER A 134 12.05 -3.71 -11.36
CA SER A 134 12.19 -5.02 -12.03
C SER A 134 11.37 -6.13 -11.37
N GLU A 135 11.11 -6.04 -10.08
CA GLU A 135 10.35 -7.02 -9.28
C GLU A 135 8.91 -6.58 -8.98
N THR A 136 8.55 -5.34 -9.36
CA THR A 136 7.19 -4.81 -9.23
C THR A 136 6.37 -5.26 -10.43
N ASN A 137 5.30 -6.00 -10.23
CA ASN A 137 4.43 -6.56 -11.29
C ASN A 137 5.25 -7.12 -12.48
N PRO A 138 6.15 -8.08 -12.26
CA PRO A 138 7.08 -8.54 -13.29
C PRO A 138 6.39 -9.31 -14.43
N GLY A 139 5.14 -9.74 -14.20
CA GLY A 139 4.36 -10.54 -15.14
C GLY A 139 4.69 -12.05 -15.07
N GLY A 140 3.91 -12.85 -15.79
CA GLY A 140 4.06 -14.30 -15.81
C GLY A 140 3.82 -14.95 -14.43
N ASP A 141 4.64 -15.94 -14.11
CA ASP A 141 4.55 -16.69 -12.84
C ASP A 141 5.40 -16.09 -11.71
N SER A 142 6.07 -14.97 -11.96
CA SER A 142 6.90 -14.32 -10.94
C SER A 142 6.04 -13.64 -9.86
N ARG A 143 6.55 -13.65 -8.62
CA ARG A 143 5.99 -12.92 -7.49
C ARG A 143 6.12 -11.41 -7.73
N ASP A 144 5.17 -10.66 -7.23
CA ASP A 144 5.20 -9.19 -7.22
C ASP A 144 5.74 -8.68 -5.88
N ALA A 145 7.00 -8.28 -5.85
CA ALA A 145 7.65 -7.80 -4.63
C ALA A 145 7.01 -6.52 -4.06
N SER A 146 6.26 -5.75 -4.87
CA SER A 146 5.59 -4.55 -4.35
C SER A 146 4.53 -4.87 -3.29
N GLN A 147 3.91 -6.06 -3.34
CA GLN A 147 2.94 -6.51 -2.33
C GLN A 147 3.61 -6.64 -0.96
N GLU A 148 4.80 -7.22 -0.92
CA GLU A 148 5.60 -7.45 0.30
C GLU A 148 6.25 -6.16 0.80
N GLU A 149 7.04 -5.48 -0.03
CA GLU A 149 7.83 -4.33 0.40
C GLU A 149 6.96 -3.16 0.89
N ILE A 150 5.78 -2.99 0.27
CA ILE A 150 4.81 -1.99 0.72
C ILE A 150 4.11 -2.43 2.00
N HIS A 151 3.79 -3.73 2.14
CA HIS A 151 3.27 -4.25 3.41
C HIS A 151 4.27 -4.02 4.55
N HIS A 152 5.58 -4.27 4.32
CA HIS A 152 6.63 -4.06 5.31
C HIS A 152 6.65 -2.62 5.82
N ILE A 153 6.64 -1.63 4.94
CA ILE A 153 6.66 -0.23 5.41
C ILE A 153 5.36 0.17 6.12
N ILE A 154 4.20 -0.35 5.69
CA ILE A 154 2.92 -0.09 6.37
C ILE A 154 2.92 -0.73 7.76
N VAL A 155 3.47 -1.95 7.91
CA VAL A 155 3.62 -2.58 9.23
C VAL A 155 4.57 -1.77 10.11
N ASN A 156 5.77 -1.47 9.63
CA ASN A 156 6.81 -0.84 10.43
C ASN A 156 6.51 0.63 10.77
N ALA A 157 5.95 1.38 9.82
CA ALA A 157 5.63 2.79 10.00
C ALA A 157 4.25 3.04 10.64
N GLY A 158 3.31 2.10 10.43
CA GLY A 158 1.91 2.21 10.83
C GLY A 158 1.55 1.30 11.98
N TRP A 159 1.39 0.00 11.72
CA TRP A 159 0.86 -0.97 12.69
C TRP A 159 1.67 -1.05 13.98
N GLN A 160 2.99 -1.12 13.90
CA GLN A 160 3.87 -1.17 15.08
C GLN A 160 3.78 0.09 15.95
N ARG A 161 3.51 1.25 15.36
CA ARG A 161 3.38 2.52 16.08
C ARG A 161 1.99 2.74 16.63
N ALA A 162 0.96 2.39 15.86
CA ALA A 162 -0.42 2.52 16.29
C ALA A 162 -0.80 1.51 17.38
N PHE A 163 -0.19 0.30 17.34
CA PHE A 163 -0.53 -0.81 18.21
C PHE A 163 0.74 -1.57 18.68
N PRO A 164 1.66 -0.94 19.42
CA PRO A 164 2.95 -1.51 19.76
C PRO A 164 2.85 -2.82 20.57
N ASP A 165 1.89 -2.93 21.48
CA ASP A 165 1.68 -4.13 22.29
C ASP A 165 1.30 -5.36 21.44
N ILE A 166 0.80 -5.12 20.21
CA ILE A 166 0.35 -6.17 19.30
C ILE A 166 1.39 -6.43 18.20
N PHE A 167 1.90 -5.38 17.56
CA PHE A 167 2.68 -5.49 16.32
C PHE A 167 4.17 -5.17 16.44
N SER A 168 4.69 -4.77 17.62
CA SER A 168 6.12 -4.47 17.75
C SER A 168 6.99 -5.67 17.34
N GLU A 169 8.03 -5.39 16.53
CA GLU A 169 9.07 -6.36 16.16
C GLU A 169 10.20 -6.46 17.21
N ILE A 170 10.17 -5.59 18.22
CA ILE A 170 11.23 -5.46 19.19
C ILE A 170 11.09 -6.50 20.31
N ALA A 171 12.12 -7.30 20.52
CA ALA A 171 12.10 -8.41 21.49
C ALA A 171 11.76 -7.96 22.93
N SER A 172 12.23 -6.77 23.35
CA SER A 172 11.96 -6.24 24.69
C SER A 172 10.50 -5.86 24.92
N ASP A 173 9.75 -5.56 23.85
CA ASP A 173 8.34 -5.18 23.93
C ASP A 173 7.44 -6.40 24.12
N ASN A 174 7.94 -7.57 23.70
CA ASN A 174 7.26 -8.84 23.86
C ASN A 174 5.81 -8.83 23.35
N SER A 175 5.61 -8.19 22.18
CA SER A 175 4.31 -8.06 21.53
C SER A 175 3.68 -9.42 21.19
N ILE A 176 2.38 -9.44 20.90
CA ILE A 176 1.69 -10.67 20.50
C ILE A 176 2.29 -11.21 19.19
N LEU A 177 2.59 -10.33 18.23
CA LEU A 177 3.23 -10.71 16.96
C LEU A 177 4.62 -11.29 17.16
N TYR A 178 5.47 -10.66 17.99
CA TYR A 178 6.81 -11.17 18.28
C TYR A 178 6.75 -12.58 18.88
N GLN A 179 5.84 -12.82 19.81
CA GLN A 179 5.65 -14.15 20.42
C GLN A 179 5.15 -15.19 19.40
N ALA A 180 4.22 -14.80 18.52
CA ALA A 180 3.71 -15.67 17.45
C ALA A 180 4.83 -16.05 16.47
N TRP A 181 5.63 -15.08 16.02
CA TRP A 181 6.81 -15.35 15.20
C TRP A 181 7.79 -16.28 15.91
N LYS A 182 8.12 -16.02 17.18
CA LYS A 182 9.07 -16.81 17.94
C LYS A 182 8.63 -18.26 18.10
N LEU A 183 7.33 -18.50 18.26
CA LEU A 183 6.75 -19.84 18.29
C LEU A 183 6.92 -20.56 16.94
N ALA A 184 6.62 -19.85 15.83
CA ALA A 184 6.75 -20.38 14.48
C ALA A 184 8.20 -20.72 14.11
N ASP A 185 9.14 -19.83 14.42
CA ASP A 185 10.59 -20.03 14.22
C ASP A 185 11.11 -21.21 15.03
N THR A 186 10.78 -21.28 16.33
CA THR A 186 11.20 -22.37 17.23
C THR A 186 10.69 -23.74 16.76
N ASN A 187 9.48 -23.81 16.22
CA ASN A 187 8.87 -25.03 15.71
C ASN A 187 9.22 -25.31 14.25
N ALA A 188 10.10 -24.54 13.64
CA ALA A 188 10.43 -24.59 12.22
C ALA A 188 9.18 -24.57 11.29
N GLN A 189 8.14 -23.85 11.69
CA GLN A 189 6.94 -23.58 10.89
C GLN A 189 7.12 -22.37 9.97
N TYR A 190 8.06 -21.50 10.33
CA TYR A 190 8.59 -20.40 9.53
C TYR A 190 10.12 -20.50 9.55
N VAL A 191 10.76 -20.36 8.38
CA VAL A 191 12.22 -20.48 8.24
C VAL A 191 12.71 -19.40 7.27
N TYR A 192 13.44 -18.42 7.76
CA TYR A 192 14.02 -17.37 6.94
C TYR A 192 15.55 -17.39 7.05
N ASN A 193 16.22 -17.60 5.92
CA ASN A 193 17.64 -17.93 5.90
C ASN A 193 18.54 -16.77 5.41
N ASP A 194 18.02 -15.55 5.26
CA ASP A 194 18.86 -14.39 4.92
C ASP A 194 19.74 -14.02 6.13
N PRO A 195 21.08 -14.12 6.01
CA PRO A 195 21.99 -13.79 7.10
C PRO A 195 22.02 -12.30 7.44
N THR A 196 21.49 -11.43 6.59
CA THR A 196 21.41 -9.99 6.83
C THR A 196 20.16 -9.59 7.62
N CYS A 197 19.17 -10.48 7.71
CA CYS A 197 17.91 -10.27 8.40
C CYS A 197 18.02 -10.69 9.86
N ASN A 198 17.98 -9.74 10.77
CA ASN A 198 17.92 -9.99 12.22
C ASN A 198 16.53 -10.41 12.70
N ASP A 199 16.33 -10.61 13.99
CA ASP A 199 15.05 -11.06 14.54
C ASP A 199 13.90 -10.06 14.24
N SER A 200 14.15 -8.75 14.33
CA SER A 200 13.13 -7.74 13.99
C SER A 200 12.71 -7.82 12.52
N CYS A 201 13.67 -7.91 11.61
CA CYS A 201 13.40 -8.12 10.19
C CYS A 201 12.56 -9.39 9.97
N LYS A 202 12.92 -10.50 10.62
CA LYS A 202 12.17 -11.78 10.49
C LYS A 202 10.73 -11.70 11.01
N VAL A 203 10.44 -10.86 11.99
CA VAL A 203 9.06 -10.62 12.45
C VAL A 203 8.24 -9.92 11.37
N THR A 204 8.81 -8.96 10.67
CA THR A 204 8.16 -8.24 9.57
C THR A 204 7.91 -9.16 8.38
N GLU A 205 8.89 -9.98 7.99
CA GLU A 205 8.74 -11.02 6.95
C GLU A 205 7.65 -12.05 7.34
N PHE A 206 7.69 -12.49 8.58
CA PHE A 206 6.73 -13.48 9.10
C PHE A 206 5.29 -12.98 9.03
N VAL A 207 5.01 -11.73 9.43
CA VAL A 207 3.61 -11.25 9.41
C VAL A 207 3.09 -11.10 7.97
N TYR A 208 3.95 -10.73 7.00
CA TYR A 208 3.57 -10.73 5.59
C TYR A 208 3.17 -12.12 5.11
N LEU A 209 4.03 -13.11 5.29
CA LEU A 209 3.75 -14.50 4.86
C LEU A 209 2.60 -15.14 5.65
N ALA A 210 2.41 -14.76 6.91
CA ALA A 210 1.24 -15.18 7.69
C ALA A 210 -0.06 -14.55 7.14
N THR A 211 -0.03 -13.29 6.71
CA THR A 211 -1.16 -12.63 6.04
C THR A 211 -1.50 -13.36 4.72
N ALA A 212 -0.48 -13.67 3.91
CA ALA A 212 -0.64 -14.46 2.69
C ALA A 212 -1.30 -15.83 2.96
N ALA A 213 -0.82 -16.56 3.97
CA ALA A 213 -1.36 -17.85 4.36
C ALA A 213 -2.79 -17.76 4.94
N TYR A 214 -3.11 -16.65 5.61
CA TYR A 214 -4.45 -16.39 6.14
C TYR A 214 -5.46 -16.11 5.03
N MET A 215 -5.06 -15.32 4.04
CA MET A 215 -5.92 -14.92 2.92
C MET A 215 -6.07 -16.03 1.87
N GLU A 216 -5.03 -16.83 1.64
CA GLU A 216 -4.97 -17.93 0.66
C GLU A 216 -5.16 -17.46 -0.79
N SER A 217 -6.31 -16.88 -1.12
CA SER A 217 -6.65 -16.43 -2.47
C SER A 217 -5.85 -15.19 -2.88
N GLY A 218 -5.22 -15.26 -4.05
CA GLY A 218 -4.38 -14.18 -4.62
C GLY A 218 -2.93 -14.21 -4.15
N ALA A 219 -2.62 -14.94 -3.07
CA ALA A 219 -1.30 -14.99 -2.44
C ALA A 219 -0.49 -16.26 -2.80
N GLU A 220 -0.91 -17.03 -3.79
CA GLU A 220 -0.32 -18.35 -4.10
C GLU A 220 1.16 -18.25 -4.49
N LYS A 221 1.56 -17.16 -5.14
CA LYS A 221 2.95 -16.93 -5.55
C LYS A 221 3.86 -16.64 -4.36
N ASP A 222 3.36 -15.90 -3.38
CA ASP A 222 4.09 -15.57 -2.15
C ASP A 222 4.26 -16.79 -1.26
N LEU A 223 3.29 -17.68 -1.29
CA LEU A 223 3.33 -18.97 -0.57
C LEU A 223 4.08 -20.08 -1.32
N ALA A 224 4.65 -19.80 -2.50
CA ALA A 224 5.39 -20.81 -3.25
C ALA A 224 6.74 -21.20 -2.60
N SER A 225 7.33 -20.31 -1.79
CA SER A 225 8.56 -20.60 -1.04
C SER A 225 8.32 -21.58 0.11
N ASP A 226 9.41 -22.16 0.65
CA ASP A 226 9.36 -23.02 1.84
C ASP A 226 9.54 -22.23 3.15
N GLU A 227 9.56 -20.90 3.08
CA GLU A 227 9.74 -20.02 4.23
C GLU A 227 8.57 -20.11 5.20
N MET A 228 7.34 -19.98 4.70
CA MET A 228 6.13 -20.26 5.47
C MET A 228 5.63 -21.68 5.17
N ARG A 229 5.65 -22.55 6.18
CA ARG A 229 5.17 -23.93 6.05
C ARG A 229 3.69 -24.11 6.37
N LEU A 230 3.11 -23.15 7.10
CA LEU A 230 1.68 -23.08 7.40
C LEU A 230 1.00 -22.25 6.31
N LYS A 231 0.57 -22.89 5.22
CA LYS A 231 0.11 -22.21 3.98
C LYS A 231 -1.41 -21.98 3.92
N THR A 232 -2.12 -22.16 5.03
CA THR A 232 -3.58 -21.98 5.09
C THR A 232 -4.01 -21.36 6.41
N ARG A 233 -5.16 -20.68 6.41
CA ARG A 233 -5.80 -20.15 7.61
C ARG A 233 -6.01 -21.22 8.67
N VAL A 234 -6.44 -22.42 8.27
CA VAL A 234 -6.64 -23.55 9.18
C VAL A 234 -5.33 -23.95 9.83
N ALA A 235 -4.25 -24.10 9.05
CA ALA A 235 -2.94 -24.47 9.58
C ALA A 235 -2.39 -23.41 10.54
N LEU A 236 -2.56 -22.10 10.22
CA LEU A 236 -2.19 -21.00 11.12
C LEU A 236 -2.96 -21.09 12.45
N ASN A 237 -4.29 -21.22 12.39
CA ASN A 237 -5.13 -21.28 13.58
C ASN A 237 -4.83 -22.48 14.49
N GLU A 238 -4.52 -23.64 13.91
CA GLU A 238 -4.17 -24.85 14.67
C GLU A 238 -2.79 -24.77 15.34
N ASN A 239 -1.83 -24.09 14.73
CA ASN A 239 -0.44 -24.11 15.17
C ASN A 239 0.02 -22.81 15.83
N ILE A 240 -0.51 -21.65 15.40
CA ILE A 240 -0.16 -20.32 15.90
C ILE A 240 -1.44 -19.48 16.06
N PRO A 241 -2.37 -19.88 16.92
CA PRO A 241 -3.68 -19.20 17.03
C PRO A 241 -3.57 -17.71 17.36
N ALA A 242 -2.46 -17.26 17.96
CA ALA A 242 -2.23 -15.85 18.24
C ALA A 242 -2.19 -14.99 16.95
N ILE A 243 -1.65 -15.51 15.83
CA ILE A 243 -1.61 -14.74 14.58
C ILE A 243 -3.00 -14.58 13.95
N THR A 244 -3.85 -15.60 14.00
CA THR A 244 -5.23 -15.49 13.53
C THR A 244 -6.06 -14.54 14.41
N GLN A 245 -5.82 -14.54 15.73
CA GLN A 245 -6.45 -13.58 16.65
C GLN A 245 -6.03 -12.12 16.36
N ILE A 246 -4.75 -11.89 15.96
CA ILE A 246 -4.32 -10.56 15.50
C ILE A 246 -5.15 -10.14 14.28
N PHE A 247 -5.31 -11.00 13.28
CA PHE A 247 -6.01 -10.66 12.03
C PHE A 247 -7.53 -10.52 12.19
N GLU A 248 -8.13 -11.17 13.18
CA GLU A 248 -9.57 -11.19 13.46
C GLU A 248 -9.99 -10.28 14.62
N ALA A 249 -9.07 -9.48 15.16
CA ALA A 249 -9.36 -8.60 16.29
C ALA A 249 -10.43 -7.57 15.91
N SER A 250 -11.35 -7.28 16.85
CA SER A 250 -12.44 -6.31 16.64
C SER A 250 -12.06 -4.87 16.95
N ASP A 251 -10.89 -4.64 17.55
CA ASP A 251 -10.46 -3.32 18.03
C ASP A 251 -9.79 -2.48 16.95
N TYR A 252 -9.48 -3.08 15.81
CA TYR A 252 -8.92 -2.47 14.61
C TYR A 252 -9.29 -3.30 13.37
N VAL A 253 -9.02 -2.76 12.19
CA VAL A 253 -9.30 -3.46 10.92
C VAL A 253 -7.97 -3.81 10.24
N TYR A 254 -7.53 -5.07 10.37
CA TYR A 254 -6.34 -5.57 9.68
C TYR A 254 -6.70 -5.97 8.23
N PRO A 255 -5.84 -5.67 7.22
CA PRO A 255 -6.16 -5.87 5.80
C PRO A 255 -6.17 -7.35 5.38
N THR A 256 -7.35 -7.97 5.41
CA THR A 256 -7.56 -9.39 5.04
C THR A 256 -8.73 -9.62 4.09
N ASN A 257 -9.27 -8.57 3.44
CA ASN A 257 -10.39 -8.70 2.52
C ASN A 257 -9.94 -8.99 1.09
N HIS A 258 -8.90 -8.28 0.61
CA HIS A 258 -8.39 -8.35 -0.75
C HIS A 258 -6.87 -8.46 -0.75
N TRP A 259 -6.32 -9.45 -1.50
CA TRP A 259 -4.88 -9.50 -1.75
C TRP A 259 -4.54 -8.46 -2.82
N PRO A 260 -3.69 -7.47 -2.53
CA PRO A 260 -3.43 -6.37 -3.46
C PRO A 260 -2.95 -6.85 -4.83
N ASP A 261 -3.59 -6.40 -5.89
CA ASP A 261 -3.27 -6.75 -7.27
C ASP A 261 -2.85 -5.56 -8.14
N GLY A 262 -2.85 -4.35 -7.57
CA GLY A 262 -2.45 -3.11 -8.22
C GLY A 262 -3.55 -2.48 -9.08
N ASN A 263 -4.83 -2.82 -8.85
CA ASN A 263 -5.98 -2.31 -9.60
C ASN A 263 -6.94 -1.45 -8.76
N TYR A 264 -6.41 -0.69 -7.81
CA TYR A 264 -7.19 0.13 -6.88
C TYR A 264 -8.19 1.08 -7.59
N PRO A 265 -9.50 1.03 -7.25
CA PRO A 265 -10.53 1.74 -8.02
C PRO A 265 -10.62 3.24 -7.71
N HIS A 266 -10.21 3.71 -6.52
CA HIS A 266 -10.39 5.09 -6.05
C HIS A 266 -9.15 5.95 -6.31
N GLN A 267 -8.85 6.24 -7.58
CA GLN A 267 -7.64 6.94 -8.01
C GLN A 267 -7.48 8.37 -7.43
N ASN A 268 -8.53 8.97 -6.89
CA ASN A 268 -8.45 10.27 -6.21
C ASN A 268 -7.65 10.22 -4.90
N ASN A 269 -7.42 9.05 -4.34
CA ASN A 269 -6.62 8.83 -3.14
C ASN A 269 -5.11 8.75 -3.45
N ILE A 270 -4.73 8.80 -4.74
CA ILE A 270 -3.35 8.74 -5.19
C ILE A 270 -3.03 10.00 -6.00
N THR A 271 -2.02 10.76 -5.58
CA THR A 271 -1.54 11.92 -6.33
C THR A 271 -0.18 11.61 -6.95
N PHE A 272 -0.08 11.71 -8.27
CA PHE A 272 1.16 11.47 -9.01
C PHE A 272 1.86 12.78 -9.37
N PHE A 273 3.19 12.81 -9.24
CA PHE A 273 4.04 13.95 -9.56
C PHE A 273 5.19 13.54 -10.48
N GLY A 274 5.67 14.48 -11.31
CA GLY A 274 6.87 14.31 -12.12
C GLY A 274 6.60 14.04 -13.60
N ARG A 275 7.63 13.54 -14.30
CA ARG A 275 7.58 13.29 -15.74
C ARG A 275 6.92 11.96 -16.05
N LYS A 276 6.11 11.97 -17.13
CA LYS A 276 5.57 10.75 -17.73
C LYS A 276 6.68 9.86 -18.26
#